data_ea25faefa35c9c86f4a39663f297d06d
#
_entry.id   ea25faefa35c9c86f4a39663f297d06d
#
_cell.length_a   1.000
_cell.length_b   1.000
_cell.length_c   1.000
_cell.angle_alpha   90.00
_cell.angle_beta   90.00
_cell.angle_gamma   90.00
#
_symmetry.space_group_name_H-M   'P 1'
#
loop_
_entity.id
_entity.type
_entity.pdbx_description
1 polymer ?
#
loop_
_entity_poly.entity_id
_entity_poly.type
_entity_poly.pdbx_seq_one_letter_code
_entity_poly.pdbx_strand_id
1 'polypeptide(L)' 'MVYSRIRDLREDRDLKQQDLADYLNCSQVCYSSYENGQRDIPLETISKIADFYNVSVDYLLNRTDCPDMMSD' A
#
# COMPACT_ATOMS: atom_id res chain seq x y z
N MET A 1 -1.32 13.13 0.17
CA MET A 1 -1.74 12.44 -1.06
C MET A 1 -2.37 11.11 -0.71
N VAL A 2 -3.50 10.81 -1.33
CA VAL A 2 -4.21 9.55 -1.06
C VAL A 2 -3.82 8.52 -2.13
N TYR A 3 -3.39 7.35 -1.67
CA TYR A 3 -3.04 6.25 -2.57
C TYR A 3 -4.21 5.25 -2.53
N SER A 4 -5.24 5.53 -3.31
CA SER A 4 -6.47 4.74 -3.29
C SER A 4 -6.26 3.26 -3.65
N ARG A 5 -5.24 2.97 -4.45
CA ARG A 5 -4.97 1.59 -4.85
C ARG A 5 -4.54 0.70 -3.68
N ILE A 6 -3.89 1.28 -2.67
CA ILE A 6 -3.53 0.54 -1.47
C ILE A 6 -4.78 0.02 -0.78
N ARG A 7 -5.77 0.89 -0.63
CA ARG A 7 -7.06 0.52 -0.04
C ARG A 7 -7.80 -0.47 -0.92
N ASP A 8 -7.82 -0.21 -2.23
CA ASP A 8 -8.52 -1.09 -3.18
C ASP A 8 -7.96 -2.50 -3.15
N LEU A 9 -6.63 -2.64 -3.13
CA LEU A 9 -5.99 -3.94 -3.05
C LEU A 9 -6.32 -4.64 -1.73
N ARG A 10 -6.35 -3.89 -0.64
CA ARG A 10 -6.66 -4.45 0.67
C ARG A 10 -8.10 -5.00 0.68
N GLU A 11 -9.04 -4.20 0.18
CA GLU A 11 -10.44 -4.61 0.14
C GLU A 11 -10.65 -5.78 -0.83
N ASP A 12 -9.94 -5.78 -1.94
CA ASP A 12 -9.99 -6.85 -2.94
C ASP A 12 -9.59 -8.19 -2.34
N ARG A 13 -8.66 -8.18 -1.40
CA ARG A 13 -8.17 -9.39 -0.74
C ARG A 13 -8.88 -9.67 0.58
N ASP A 14 -9.91 -8.89 0.87
CA ASP A 14 -10.72 -9.06 2.08
C ASP A 14 -9.87 -8.95 3.35
N LEU A 15 -8.92 -8.03 3.34
CA LEU A 15 -8.02 -7.80 4.46
C LEU A 15 -8.47 -6.61 5.27
N LYS A 16 -8.09 -6.61 6.54
CA LYS A 16 -8.37 -5.49 7.45
C LYS A 16 -7.15 -4.58 7.53
N GLN A 17 -7.38 -3.32 7.95
CA GLN A 17 -6.28 -2.39 8.15
C GLN A 17 -5.27 -2.94 9.15
N GLN A 18 -5.75 -3.66 10.17
CA GLN A 18 -4.85 -4.24 11.17
C GLN A 18 -3.90 -5.25 10.56
N ASP A 19 -4.35 -6.00 9.56
CA ASP A 19 -3.50 -6.98 8.90
C ASP A 19 -2.29 -6.32 8.25
N LEU A 20 -2.52 -5.20 7.57
CA LEU A 20 -1.44 -4.44 6.95
C LEU A 20 -0.56 -3.77 7.99
N ALA A 21 -1.17 -3.23 9.06
CA ALA A 21 -0.41 -2.61 10.14
C ALA A 21 0.53 -3.62 10.79
N ASP A 22 0.05 -4.84 11.01
CA ASP A 22 0.88 -5.91 11.58
C ASP A 22 2.04 -6.24 10.66
N TYR A 23 1.76 -6.34 9.36
CA TYR A 23 2.81 -6.63 8.38
C TYR A 23 3.88 -5.53 8.36
N LEU A 24 3.45 -4.28 8.47
CA LEU A 24 4.35 -3.12 8.44
C LEU A 24 4.96 -2.81 9.80
N ASN A 25 4.56 -3.56 10.83
CA ASN A 25 5.04 -3.37 12.20
C ASN A 25 4.73 -1.97 12.71
N CYS A 26 3.52 -1.50 12.47
CA CYS A 26 3.04 -0.22 12.96
C CYS A 26 1.64 -0.37 13.52
N SER A 27 1.12 0.70 14.13
CA SER A 27 -0.23 0.67 14.68
C SER A 27 -1.27 0.78 13.57
N GLN A 28 -2.49 0.31 13.86
CA GLN A 28 -3.59 0.45 12.92
C GLN A 28 -3.87 1.92 12.63
N VAL A 29 -3.74 2.79 13.63
CA VAL A 29 -3.95 4.22 13.45
C VAL A 29 -2.92 4.79 12.48
N CYS A 30 -1.67 4.36 12.60
CA CYS A 30 -0.61 4.79 11.70
C CYS A 30 -0.90 4.35 10.27
N TYR A 31 -1.27 3.09 10.08
CA TYR A 31 -1.59 2.59 8.75
C TYR A 31 -2.81 3.31 8.17
N SER A 32 -3.84 3.52 8.99
CA SER A 32 -5.05 4.22 8.57
C SER A 32 -4.72 5.63 8.06
N SER A 33 -3.78 6.31 8.73
CA SER A 33 -3.34 7.62 8.29
C SER A 33 -2.73 7.59 6.88
N TYR A 34 -2.06 6.50 6.54
CA TYR A 34 -1.51 6.33 5.19
C TYR A 34 -2.64 6.21 4.16
N GLU A 35 -3.64 5.39 4.44
CA GLU A 35 -4.76 5.20 3.51
C GLU A 35 -5.57 6.49 3.33
N ASN A 36 -5.73 7.25 4.40
CA ASN A 36 -6.55 8.47 4.38
C ASN A 36 -5.79 9.68 3.84
N GLY A 37 -4.50 9.56 3.59
CA GLY A 37 -3.69 10.67 3.10
C GLY A 37 -3.32 11.69 4.14
N GLN A 38 -3.55 11.39 5.42
CA GLN A 38 -3.18 12.28 6.52
C GLN A 38 -1.68 12.29 6.77
N ARG A 39 -0.99 11.25 6.34
CA ARG A 39 0.45 11.10 6.51
C ARG A 39 1.04 10.55 5.24
N ASP A 40 2.17 11.10 4.82
CA ASP A 40 2.88 10.60 3.66
C ASP A 40 3.49 9.25 3.98
N ILE A 41 3.43 8.34 2.99
CA ILE A 41 3.99 7.01 3.15
C ILE A 41 5.47 7.06 2.78
N PRO A 42 6.38 6.66 3.70
CA PRO A 42 7.80 6.57 3.34
C PRO A 42 8.00 5.59 2.18
N LEU A 43 9.01 5.87 1.36
CA LEU A 43 9.29 5.01 0.20
C LEU A 43 9.55 3.58 0.63
N GLU A 44 10.25 3.38 1.74
CA GLU A 44 10.50 2.05 2.28
C GLU A 44 9.20 1.32 2.60
N THR A 45 8.24 2.03 3.19
CA THR A 45 6.96 1.44 3.55
C THR A 45 6.15 1.10 2.30
N ILE A 46 6.15 1.98 1.30
CA ILE A 46 5.39 1.72 0.08
C ILE A 46 5.99 0.55 -0.69
N SER A 47 7.31 0.38 -0.63
CA SER A 47 7.96 -0.78 -1.22
C SER A 47 7.51 -2.08 -0.55
N LYS A 48 7.39 -2.07 0.77
CA LYS A 48 6.90 -3.24 1.51
C LYS A 48 5.48 -3.58 1.14
N ILE A 49 4.64 -2.56 0.97
CA ILE A 49 3.25 -2.79 0.57
C ILE A 49 3.20 -3.38 -0.84
N ALA A 50 4.02 -2.88 -1.74
CA ALA A 50 4.10 -3.41 -3.09
C ALA A 50 4.50 -4.88 -3.09
N ASP A 51 5.48 -5.24 -2.27
CA ASP A 51 5.91 -6.62 -2.14
C ASP A 51 4.80 -7.50 -1.57
N PHE A 52 4.08 -6.98 -0.60
CA PHE A 52 2.99 -7.72 0.03
C PHE A 52 1.92 -8.10 -1.00
N TYR A 53 1.58 -7.18 -1.88
CA TYR A 53 0.56 -7.40 -2.91
C TYR A 53 1.13 -7.92 -4.22
N ASN A 54 2.45 -8.02 -4.32
CA ASN A 54 3.13 -8.47 -5.53
C ASN A 54 2.77 -7.58 -6.73
N VAL A 55 2.82 -6.28 -6.51
CA VAL A 55 2.59 -5.27 -7.55
C VAL A 55 3.75 -4.29 -7.57
N SER A 56 3.83 -3.49 -8.63
CA SER A 56 4.88 -2.50 -8.73
C SER A 56 4.59 -1.29 -7.84
N VAL A 57 5.65 -0.62 -7.40
CA VAL A 57 5.51 0.64 -6.66
C VAL A 57 4.82 1.69 -7.54
N ASP A 58 5.14 1.72 -8.82
CA ASP A 58 4.50 2.65 -9.76
C ASP A 58 3.00 2.46 -9.81
N TYR A 59 2.54 1.21 -9.75
CA TYR A 59 1.11 0.93 -9.74
C TYR A 59 0.46 1.52 -8.47
N LEU A 60 1.10 1.37 -7.32
CA LEU A 60 0.59 1.92 -6.06
C LEU A 60 0.55 3.44 -6.08
N LEU A 61 1.47 4.06 -6.79
CA LEU A 61 1.55 5.51 -6.90
C LEU A 61 0.66 6.08 -8.00
N ASN A 62 -0.14 5.25 -8.64
CA ASN A 62 -1.00 5.64 -9.77
C ASN A 62 -0.22 6.17 -10.98
N ARG A 63 1.02 5.71 -11.14
CA ARG A 63 1.85 6.13 -12.26
C ARG A 63 1.72 5.20 -13.47
N THR A 64 1.14 4.03 -13.27
CA THR A 64 0.88 3.06 -14.33
C THR A 64 -0.37 2.27 -13.97
N ASP A 65 -1.07 1.78 -14.98
CA ASP A 65 -2.23 0.90 -14.78
C ASP A 65 -1.84 -0.58 -14.75
N CYS A 66 -0.57 -0.88 -15.01
CA CYS A 66 -0.08 -2.24 -15.01
C CYS A 66 0.39 -2.62 -13.61
N PRO A 67 -0.24 -3.62 -12.95
CA PRO A 67 0.15 -4.02 -11.61
C PRO A 67 1.40 -4.88 -11.58
N ASP A 68 1.86 -5.37 -12.72
CA ASP A 68 3.01 -6.27 -12.76
C ASP A 68 4.27 -5.57 -12.28
N MET A 69 5.06 -6.29 -11.50
CA MET A 69 6.37 -5.78 -11.12
C MET A 69 7.23 -5.71 -12.39
N MET A 70 7.81 -4.53 -12.58
CA MET A 70 8.74 -4.34 -13.68
C MET A 70 10.04 -5.01 -13.31
N SER A 71 10.26 -6.18 -13.84
CA SER A 71 11.56 -6.83 -13.68
C SER A 71 12.33 -6.63 -14.98
N ASP A 72 13.39 -5.97 -14.86
CA ASP A 72 14.26 -5.76 -16.02
C ASP A 72 15.17 -6.97 -16.22
#